data_17eb8d8a1c14fdfeda8c5b6bb90ec868
#
_entry.id   17eb8d8a1c14fdfeda8c5b6bb90ec868
#
_cell.length_a   1.000
_cell.length_b   1.000
_cell.length_c   1.000
_cell.angle_alpha   90.00
_cell.angle_beta   90.00
_cell.angle_gamma   90.00
#
_symmetry.space_group_name_H-M   'P 1'
#
loop_
_entity.id
_entity.type
_entity.pdbx_description
1 polymer ?
#
loop_
_entity_poly.entity_id
_entity_poly.type
_entity_poly.pdbx_seq_one_letter_code
_entity_poly.pdbx_strand_id
1 'polypeptide(L)'
;MSASVSRDPSSPSVSLPSLEELQERAVVVTLPMRVKFRGITHREILLLNGPAGWGEFSAFPEYDDAEAARWLACGMEMAWQGPPAAVRDRIPVNGTIPAL
;
A
#
# COMPACT_ATOMS: atom_id res chain seq x y z
N MET A 1 -7.56 17.21 -0.23
CA MET A 1 -7.10 17.05 -1.55
C MET A 1 -7.91 16.04 -2.33
N SER A 2 -8.28 16.39 -3.45
CA SER A 2 -9.08 15.51 -4.23
C SER A 2 -8.22 14.45 -4.89
N ALA A 3 -8.57 13.24 -4.67
CA ALA A 3 -7.88 12.17 -5.32
C ALA A 3 -8.11 12.16 -6.81
N SER A 4 -9.13 12.80 -7.22
CA SER A 4 -9.46 12.82 -8.62
C SER A 4 -8.53 13.62 -9.45
N VAL A 5 -7.71 14.34 -8.78
CA VAL A 5 -6.73 15.10 -9.41
C VAL A 5 -6.08 14.42 -10.48
N SER A 6 -6.03 13.29 -10.38
CA SER A 6 -5.05 12.78 -11.12
C SER A 6 -5.31 12.21 -12.42
N ARG A 7 -6.45 11.89 -12.78
CA ARG A 7 -6.56 11.10 -13.99
C ARG A 7 -7.27 11.86 -15.07
N ASP A 8 -6.53 12.11 -16.11
CA ASP A 8 -7.11 12.61 -17.34
C ASP A 8 -7.96 11.49 -17.93
N PRO A 9 -9.26 11.73 -18.16
CA PRO A 9 -10.12 10.72 -18.76
C PRO A 9 -9.66 10.24 -20.12
N SER A 10 -8.86 11.02 -20.80
CA SER A 10 -8.36 10.63 -22.11
C SER A 10 -7.11 9.79 -22.03
N SER A 11 -6.52 9.65 -20.85
CA SER A 11 -5.32 8.83 -20.69
C SER A 11 -5.67 7.35 -20.78
N PRO A 12 -4.78 6.55 -21.34
CA PRO A 12 -5.00 5.11 -21.32
C PRO A 12 -5.13 4.63 -19.88
N SER A 13 -6.14 3.87 -19.60
CA SER A 13 -6.27 3.29 -18.27
C SER A 13 -5.24 2.19 -18.10
N VAL A 14 -4.65 2.13 -16.92
CA VAL A 14 -3.75 1.05 -16.56
C VAL A 14 -4.61 -0.13 -16.15
N SER A 15 -4.33 -1.29 -16.73
CA SER A 15 -5.05 -2.49 -16.35
C SER A 15 -4.74 -2.87 -14.92
N LEU A 16 -5.76 -3.21 -14.17
CA LEU A 16 -5.55 -3.78 -12.85
C LEU A 16 -5.04 -5.21 -13.00
N PRO A 17 -4.19 -5.66 -12.10
CA PRO A 17 -3.67 -7.01 -12.16
C PRO A 17 -4.75 -8.04 -11.84
N SER A 18 -4.62 -9.23 -12.42
CA SER A 18 -5.43 -10.37 -12.02
C SER A 18 -4.96 -10.89 -10.67
N LEU A 19 -5.76 -11.74 -10.05
CA LEU A 19 -5.32 -12.39 -8.82
C LEU A 19 -4.03 -13.19 -9.04
N GLU A 20 -3.92 -13.88 -10.16
CA GLU A 20 -2.72 -14.64 -10.49
C GLU A 20 -1.50 -13.73 -10.56
N GLU A 21 -1.64 -12.60 -11.21
CA GLU A 21 -0.53 -11.66 -11.35
C GLU A 21 -0.13 -11.08 -10.00
N LEU A 22 -1.10 -10.76 -9.16
CA LEU A 22 -0.81 -10.31 -7.80
C LEU A 22 -0.01 -11.36 -7.03
N GLN A 23 -0.41 -12.62 -7.11
CA GLN A 23 0.27 -13.69 -6.42
C GLN A 23 1.69 -13.91 -6.92
N GLU A 24 1.89 -13.81 -8.22
CA GLU A 24 3.22 -13.95 -8.81
C GLU A 24 4.16 -12.82 -8.41
N ARG A 25 3.62 -11.63 -8.25
CA ARG A 25 4.41 -10.43 -7.98
C ARG A 25 4.51 -10.09 -6.50
N ALA A 26 3.89 -10.88 -5.65
CA ALA A 26 3.85 -10.61 -4.22
C ALA A 26 5.05 -11.23 -3.51
N VAL A 27 5.63 -10.45 -2.59
CA VAL A 27 6.70 -10.92 -1.72
C VAL A 27 6.25 -10.68 -0.29
N VAL A 28 6.23 -11.74 0.52
CA VAL A 28 5.85 -11.63 1.92
C VAL A 28 7.10 -11.34 2.75
N VAL A 29 7.02 -10.28 3.56
CA VAL A 29 8.10 -9.91 4.47
C VAL A 29 7.54 -9.96 5.88
N THR A 30 8.23 -10.61 6.79
CA THR A 30 7.83 -10.68 8.20
C THR A 30 8.90 -9.97 9.03
N LEU A 31 8.48 -8.92 9.74
CA LEU A 31 9.36 -8.14 10.57
C LEU A 31 9.05 -8.40 12.04
N PRO A 32 10.00 -8.90 12.83
CA PRO A 32 9.78 -9.05 14.26
C PRO A 32 9.74 -7.68 14.92
N MET A 33 8.86 -7.54 15.90
CA MET A 33 8.69 -6.30 16.63
C MET A 33 9.29 -6.43 18.01
N ARG A 34 9.97 -5.39 18.48
CA ARG A 34 10.52 -5.39 19.83
C ARG A 34 9.45 -5.16 20.88
N VAL A 35 8.41 -4.43 20.50
CA VAL A 35 7.31 -4.09 21.39
C VAL A 35 6.03 -4.57 20.76
N LYS A 36 5.22 -5.27 21.54
CA LYS A 36 3.92 -5.73 21.07
C LYS A 36 3.03 -4.52 20.79
N PHE A 37 2.35 -4.54 19.66
CA PHE A 37 1.45 -3.46 19.27
C PHE A 37 0.21 -4.05 18.65
N ARG A 38 -0.96 -3.62 19.12
CA ARG A 38 -2.25 -4.09 18.65
C ARG A 38 -2.36 -5.62 18.67
N GLY A 39 -1.75 -6.22 19.68
CA GLY A 39 -1.81 -7.67 19.86
C GLY A 39 -0.86 -8.48 19.01
N ILE A 40 -0.02 -7.84 18.20
CA ILE A 40 0.91 -8.58 17.34
C ILE A 40 2.35 -8.35 17.74
N THR A 41 3.17 -9.35 17.49
CA THR A 41 4.61 -9.30 17.74
C THR A 41 5.43 -9.37 16.46
N HIS A 42 4.78 -9.64 15.35
CA HIS A 42 5.39 -9.67 14.03
C HIS A 42 4.51 -8.87 13.08
N ARG A 43 5.15 -8.08 12.23
CA ARG A 43 4.44 -7.33 11.21
C ARG A 43 4.63 -8.04 9.88
N GLU A 44 3.56 -8.56 9.34
CA GLU A 44 3.59 -9.19 8.04
C GLU A 44 3.20 -8.17 6.98
N ILE A 45 4.02 -8.07 5.96
CA ILE A 45 3.87 -7.09 4.90
C ILE A 45 3.90 -7.81 3.57
N LEU A 46 2.96 -7.50 2.71
CA LEU A 46 2.98 -7.98 1.34
C LEU A 46 3.48 -6.86 0.45
N LEU A 47 4.60 -7.10 -0.21
CA LEU A 47 5.12 -6.16 -1.19
C LEU A 47 4.71 -6.61 -2.58
N LEU A 48 4.25 -5.66 -3.39
CA LEU A 48 3.77 -5.93 -4.74
C LEU A 48 4.75 -5.29 -5.73
N ASN A 49 5.35 -6.11 -6.57
CA ASN A 49 6.32 -5.64 -7.55
C ASN A 49 5.61 -5.41 -8.88
N GLY A 50 5.11 -4.22 -9.09
CA GLY A 50 4.37 -3.88 -10.30
C GLY A 50 5.19 -3.12 -11.33
N PRO A 51 4.60 -2.85 -12.49
CA PRO A 51 5.31 -2.15 -13.56
C PRO A 51 5.68 -0.70 -13.23
N ALA A 52 4.98 -0.06 -12.31
CA ALA A 52 5.28 1.30 -11.92
C ALA A 52 6.18 1.38 -10.68
N GLY A 53 6.42 0.27 -10.02
CA GLY A 53 7.27 0.22 -8.83
C GLY A 53 6.71 -0.69 -7.77
N TRP A 54 7.07 -0.45 -6.53
CA TRP A 54 6.64 -1.27 -5.42
C TRP A 54 5.41 -0.68 -4.76
N GLY A 55 4.47 -1.54 -4.43
CA GLY A 55 3.34 -1.21 -3.58
C GLY A 55 3.38 -2.07 -2.33
N GLU A 56 2.63 -1.66 -1.32
CA GLU A 56 2.59 -2.39 -0.06
C GLU A 56 1.15 -2.67 0.35
N PHE A 57 0.92 -3.88 0.86
CA PHE A 57 -0.34 -4.23 1.47
C PHE A 57 -0.03 -4.85 2.84
N SER A 58 -0.41 -4.15 3.89
CA SER A 58 -0.08 -4.57 5.25
C SER A 58 -1.21 -4.22 6.22
N ALA A 59 -2.44 -4.47 5.81
CA ALA A 59 -3.60 -4.29 6.69
C ALA A 59 -3.47 -5.16 7.93
N PHE A 60 -4.01 -4.67 9.06
CA PHE A 60 -3.98 -5.46 10.28
C PHE A 60 -4.93 -6.65 10.17
N PRO A 61 -4.57 -7.78 10.80
CA PRO A 61 -5.42 -8.99 10.71
C PRO A 61 -6.83 -8.81 11.25
N GLU A 62 -7.03 -7.81 12.11
CA GLU A 62 -8.35 -7.56 12.71
C GLU A 62 -9.34 -6.91 11.75
N TYR A 63 -8.87 -6.37 10.63
CA TYR A 63 -9.74 -5.72 9.66
C TYR A 63 -10.49 -6.76 8.86
N ASP A 64 -11.75 -6.48 8.56
CA ASP A 64 -12.53 -7.36 7.69
C ASP A 64 -12.09 -7.16 6.23
N ASP A 65 -12.62 -8.02 5.35
CA ASP A 65 -12.22 -8.00 3.96
C ASP A 65 -12.56 -6.69 3.27
N ALA A 66 -13.67 -6.08 3.62
CA ALA A 66 -14.08 -4.82 3.00
C ALA A 66 -13.12 -3.70 3.32
N GLU A 67 -12.67 -3.63 4.57
CA GLU A 67 -11.67 -2.63 4.95
C GLU A 67 -10.31 -2.96 4.38
N ALA A 68 -9.89 -4.21 4.47
CA ALA A 68 -8.60 -4.64 3.94
C ALA A 68 -8.49 -4.41 2.44
N ALA A 69 -9.58 -4.55 1.71
CA ALA A 69 -9.59 -4.35 0.26
C ALA A 69 -9.19 -2.92 -0.13
N ARG A 70 -9.54 -1.95 0.68
CA ARG A 70 -9.16 -0.55 0.42
C ARG A 70 -7.65 -0.35 0.59
N TRP A 71 -7.07 -1.05 1.56
CA TRP A 71 -5.62 -1.02 1.76
C TRP A 71 -4.92 -1.69 0.58
N LEU A 72 -5.45 -2.80 0.11
CA LEU A 72 -4.91 -3.49 -1.06
C LEU A 72 -4.99 -2.59 -2.30
N ALA A 73 -6.10 -1.88 -2.48
CA ALA A 73 -6.26 -0.97 -3.60
C ALA A 73 -5.17 0.09 -3.64
N CYS A 74 -4.77 0.61 -2.48
CA CYS A 74 -3.69 1.58 -2.41
C CYS A 74 -2.36 0.97 -2.86
N GLY A 75 -2.07 -0.24 -2.40
CA GLY A 75 -0.86 -0.93 -2.84
C GLY A 75 -0.85 -1.21 -4.33
N MET A 76 -1.99 -1.61 -4.87
CA MET A 76 -2.11 -1.84 -6.31
C MET A 76 -1.94 -0.55 -7.11
N GLU A 77 -2.49 0.54 -6.63
CA GLU A 77 -2.32 1.83 -7.30
C GLU A 77 -0.85 2.20 -7.38
N MET A 78 -0.13 2.08 -6.28
CA MET A 78 1.28 2.43 -6.26
C MET A 78 2.11 1.53 -7.17
N ALA A 79 1.81 0.25 -7.21
CA ALA A 79 2.61 -0.70 -7.96
C ALA A 79 2.28 -0.69 -9.46
N TRP A 80 1.03 -0.45 -9.82
CA TRP A 80 0.61 -0.53 -11.22
C TRP A 80 0.43 0.82 -11.90
N GLN A 81 0.14 1.86 -11.15
CA GLN A 81 -0.10 3.20 -11.71
C GLN A 81 0.95 4.21 -11.28
N GLY A 82 1.54 4.00 -10.13
CA GLY A 82 2.46 4.94 -9.53
C GLY A 82 1.76 6.05 -8.77
N PRO A 83 2.51 6.85 -8.02
CA PRO A 83 1.93 7.94 -7.25
C PRO A 83 1.44 9.06 -8.15
N PRO A 84 0.50 9.87 -7.68
CA PRO A 84 0.09 11.07 -8.39
C PRO A 84 1.26 12.05 -8.44
N ALA A 85 1.18 12.99 -9.37
CA ALA A 85 2.21 14.01 -9.50
C ALA A 85 2.34 14.79 -8.20
N ALA A 86 3.58 15.05 -7.80
CA ALA A 86 3.84 15.79 -6.58
C ALA A 86 3.43 17.25 -6.74
N VAL A 87 2.77 17.78 -5.71
CA VAL A 87 2.40 19.20 -5.68
C VAL A 87 3.50 20.02 -5.02
N ARG A 88 4.30 19.39 -4.18
CA ARG A 88 5.42 20.00 -3.49
C ARG A 88 6.55 18.97 -3.37
N ASP A 89 7.74 19.44 -3.12
CA ASP A 89 8.89 18.55 -3.02
C ASP A 89 9.21 18.14 -1.58
N ARG A 90 8.57 18.75 -0.61
CA ARG A 90 8.79 18.45 0.81
C ARG A 90 7.48 18.44 1.57
N ILE A 91 7.39 17.50 2.50
CA ILE A 91 6.25 17.39 3.41
C ILE A 91 6.81 17.17 4.81
N PRO A 92 6.37 17.97 5.80
CA PRO A 92 6.77 17.71 7.18
C PRO A 92 6.26 16.34 7.63
N VAL A 93 7.08 15.63 8.35
CA VAL A 93 6.71 14.34 8.90
C VAL A 93 6.80 14.37 10.41
N ASN A 94 6.03 13.52 11.07
CA ASN A 94 6.10 13.36 12.51
C ASN A 94 6.68 11.99 12.84
N GLY A 95 7.14 11.86 14.06
CA GLY A 95 7.49 10.56 14.63
C GLY A 95 6.50 10.22 15.72
N THR A 96 6.20 8.94 15.86
CA THR A 96 5.29 8.48 16.90
C THR A 96 6.07 7.76 17.98
N ILE A 97 5.85 8.17 19.22
CA ILE A 97 6.42 7.49 20.38
C ILE A 97 5.28 6.78 21.09
N PRO A 98 5.20 5.46 20.96
CA PRO A 98 4.11 4.73 21.62
C PRO A 98 4.35 4.62 23.13
N ALA A 99 3.29 4.31 23.84
CA ALA A 99 3.41 3.99 25.25
C ALA A 99 4.16 2.67 25.40
N LEU A 100 5.14 2.65 26.27
CA LEU A 100 5.99 1.49 26.49
C LEU A 100 5.64 0.78 27.79
#